data_03160087bd574bc6d58b328d0fcfff6e
#
_entry.id   03160087bd574bc6d58b328d0fcfff6e
#
_cell.length_a   1.000
_cell.length_b   1.000
_cell.length_c   1.000
_cell.angle_alpha   90.00
_cell.angle_beta   90.00
_cell.angle_gamma   90.00
#
_symmetry.space_group_name_H-M   'P 1'
#
loop_
_entity.id
_entity.type
_entity.pdbx_description
1 polymer ?
#
loop_
_entity_poly.entity_id
_entity_poly.type
_entity_poly.pdbx_seq_one_letter_code
_entity_poly.pdbx_strand_id
1 'polypeptide(L)'
;MVQNILDYLEATAADCPGKLAFEDLEHSYTFAQVLGNAKRIGSALIHVLPQNAPVPVLMEKEAWTLNVFMGAVCAGCFYTLVEPEQPDERIRTILDTLEAEVIVTSGKLAERVAALGFTGKVLLAEELAETAIDEEALASRRKMACDIDPLYAIFTSGSTGVPKGVVVSHRSVIDFTEHFTRIFGFSREDVIGNQAPFDFDVSVKDIYPCLKMGATLEVIPKKYFSVPKKLLDFLDDRKVTSLTWAVSALCIISMLKGFRYKVPTTLRRVMFSG
;
A
#
# COMPACT_ATOMS: atom_id res chain seq x y z
N MET A 1 -17.78 13.70 -8.59
CA MET A 1 -17.44 13.57 -7.15
C MET A 1 -16.74 12.24 -6.99
N VAL A 2 -15.56 12.20 -6.38
CA VAL A 2 -14.81 10.96 -6.15
C VAL A 2 -15.59 10.07 -5.19
N GLN A 3 -15.81 8.82 -5.55
CA GLN A 3 -16.57 7.85 -4.75
C GLN A 3 -15.75 6.60 -4.42
N ASN A 4 -14.66 6.39 -5.14
CA ASN A 4 -13.78 5.25 -4.94
C ASN A 4 -12.32 5.70 -5.12
N ILE A 5 -11.40 5.10 -4.40
CA ILE A 5 -9.96 5.41 -4.49
C ILE A 5 -9.42 5.19 -5.91
N LEU A 6 -9.99 4.25 -6.66
CA LEU A 6 -9.60 4.02 -8.06
C LEU A 6 -9.85 5.23 -8.95
N ASP A 7 -10.80 6.13 -8.61
CA ASP A 7 -11.02 7.36 -9.39
C ASP A 7 -9.74 8.20 -9.47
N TYR A 8 -8.92 8.21 -8.40
CA TYR A 8 -7.61 8.89 -8.41
C TYR A 8 -6.63 8.20 -9.35
N LEU A 9 -6.49 6.88 -9.23
CA LEU A 9 -5.57 6.11 -10.07
C LEU A 9 -5.95 6.20 -11.55
N GLU A 10 -7.22 6.05 -11.87
CA GLU A 10 -7.76 6.12 -13.24
C GLU A 10 -7.53 7.51 -13.85
N ALA A 11 -7.88 8.57 -13.12
CA ALA A 11 -7.67 9.95 -13.58
C ALA A 11 -6.19 10.26 -13.81
N THR A 12 -5.32 9.86 -12.89
CA THR A 12 -3.88 10.10 -13.00
C THR A 12 -3.25 9.27 -14.12
N ALA A 13 -3.65 8.00 -14.27
CA ALA A 13 -3.17 7.15 -15.35
C ALA A 13 -3.61 7.66 -16.74
N ALA A 14 -4.77 8.28 -16.83
CA ALA A 14 -5.23 8.91 -18.08
C ALA A 14 -4.45 10.20 -18.40
N ASP A 15 -4.11 10.99 -17.39
CA ASP A 15 -3.44 12.29 -17.56
C ASP A 15 -1.91 12.14 -17.74
N CYS A 16 -1.26 11.24 -17.00
CA CYS A 16 0.18 11.04 -17.06
C CYS A 16 0.57 9.54 -17.01
N PRO A 17 0.18 8.73 -18.03
CA PRO A 17 0.34 7.27 -18.01
C PRO A 17 1.78 6.79 -17.82
N GLY A 18 2.74 7.49 -18.42
CA GLY A 18 4.17 7.14 -18.38
C GLY A 18 4.90 7.61 -17.14
N LYS A 19 4.25 8.37 -16.26
CA LYS A 19 4.89 8.84 -15.05
C LYS A 19 5.02 7.72 -14.02
N LEU A 20 6.15 7.72 -13.31
CA LEU A 20 6.43 6.79 -12.23
C LEU A 20 5.49 7.01 -11.06
N ALA A 21 4.80 5.96 -10.63
CA ALA A 21 3.88 5.94 -9.51
C ALA A 21 4.53 5.34 -8.27
N PHE A 22 4.99 4.09 -8.34
CA PHE A 22 5.59 3.37 -7.23
C PHE A 22 6.97 2.85 -7.61
N GLU A 23 7.94 3.08 -6.74
CA GLU A 23 9.31 2.60 -6.93
C GLU A 23 9.91 2.10 -5.61
N ASP A 24 10.74 1.07 -5.69
CA ASP A 24 11.64 0.59 -4.65
C ASP A 24 13.02 0.30 -5.24
N LEU A 25 13.85 -0.54 -4.59
CA LEU A 25 15.18 -0.87 -5.11
C LEU A 25 15.16 -1.82 -6.30
N GLU A 26 14.10 -2.62 -6.45
CA GLU A 26 14.03 -3.72 -7.40
C GLU A 26 12.97 -3.49 -8.49
N HIS A 27 11.93 -2.72 -8.16
CA HIS A 27 10.75 -2.54 -8.99
C HIS A 27 10.42 -1.07 -9.19
N SER A 28 9.93 -0.76 -10.37
CA SER A 28 9.37 0.55 -10.70
C SER A 28 8.14 0.38 -11.60
N TYR A 29 7.06 1.09 -11.26
CA TYR A 29 5.78 1.01 -11.97
C TYR A 29 5.27 2.40 -12.31
N THR A 30 4.94 2.62 -13.58
CA THR A 30 4.23 3.83 -14.03
C THR A 30 2.75 3.75 -13.65
N PHE A 31 2.03 4.87 -13.68
CA PHE A 31 0.58 4.89 -13.42
C PHE A 31 -0.19 3.97 -14.35
N ALA A 32 0.18 3.90 -15.64
CA ALA A 32 -0.45 2.97 -16.58
C ALA A 32 -0.19 1.50 -16.20
N GLN A 33 1.01 1.17 -15.76
CA GLN A 33 1.33 -0.19 -15.30
C GLN A 33 0.61 -0.56 -14.02
N VAL A 34 0.52 0.37 -13.04
CA VAL A 34 -0.23 0.14 -11.81
C VAL A 34 -1.71 -0.11 -12.12
N LEU A 35 -2.33 0.69 -12.98
CA LEU A 35 -3.72 0.50 -13.38
C LEU A 35 -3.91 -0.82 -14.15
N GLY A 36 -2.99 -1.16 -15.06
CA GLY A 36 -3.03 -2.43 -15.80
C GLY A 36 -2.91 -3.64 -14.87
N ASN A 37 -1.97 -3.61 -13.93
CA ASN A 37 -1.80 -4.67 -12.93
C ASN A 37 -3.03 -4.78 -12.02
N ALA A 38 -3.56 -3.65 -11.56
CA ALA A 38 -4.77 -3.62 -10.74
C ALA A 38 -5.95 -4.27 -11.45
N LYS A 39 -6.15 -4.00 -12.74
CA LYS A 39 -7.21 -4.61 -13.54
C LYS A 39 -7.01 -6.12 -13.73
N ARG A 40 -5.78 -6.59 -13.99
CA ARG A 40 -5.48 -8.03 -14.14
C ARG A 40 -5.71 -8.79 -12.85
N ILE A 41 -5.13 -8.31 -11.75
CA ILE A 41 -5.31 -8.90 -10.42
C ILE A 41 -6.79 -8.84 -10.01
N GLY A 42 -7.45 -7.71 -10.23
CA GLY A 42 -8.87 -7.54 -9.95
C GLY A 42 -9.72 -8.53 -10.73
N SER A 43 -9.45 -8.73 -12.01
CA SER A 43 -10.16 -9.71 -12.85
C SER A 43 -10.02 -11.13 -12.32
N ALA A 44 -8.83 -11.52 -11.85
CA ALA A 44 -8.63 -12.82 -11.23
C ALA A 44 -9.43 -12.98 -9.92
N LEU A 45 -9.41 -11.96 -9.08
CA LEU A 45 -10.07 -11.98 -7.76
C LEU A 45 -11.60 -11.98 -7.86
N ILE A 46 -12.18 -11.30 -8.84
CA ILE A 46 -13.65 -11.26 -9.06
C ILE A 46 -14.25 -12.66 -9.23
N HIS A 47 -13.50 -13.58 -9.83
CA HIS A 47 -13.98 -14.94 -10.09
C HIS A 47 -13.91 -15.86 -8.86
N VAL A 48 -13.24 -15.42 -7.80
CA VAL A 48 -13.05 -16.23 -6.58
C VAL A 48 -13.61 -15.58 -5.32
N LEU A 49 -13.93 -14.29 -5.35
CA LEU A 49 -14.40 -13.54 -4.19
C LEU A 49 -15.66 -12.74 -4.46
N PRO A 50 -16.61 -12.68 -3.52
CA PRO A 50 -17.71 -11.74 -3.56
C PRO A 50 -17.24 -10.30 -3.33
N GLN A 51 -18.12 -9.32 -3.59
CA GLN A 51 -17.86 -7.92 -3.26
C GLN A 51 -17.68 -7.74 -1.76
N ASN A 52 -16.83 -6.79 -1.37
CA ASN A 52 -16.50 -6.47 0.02
C ASN A 52 -15.85 -7.63 0.80
N ALA A 53 -15.35 -8.65 0.11
CA ALA A 53 -14.58 -9.71 0.75
C ALA A 53 -13.19 -9.23 1.20
N PRO A 54 -12.63 -9.75 2.30
CA PRO A 54 -11.27 -9.48 2.69
C PRO A 54 -10.26 -10.15 1.74
N VAL A 55 -9.18 -9.45 1.44
CA VAL A 55 -8.02 -9.98 0.73
C VAL A 55 -6.80 -9.81 1.63
N PRO A 56 -6.48 -10.81 2.48
CA PRO A 56 -5.20 -10.84 3.16
C PRO A 56 -4.06 -10.91 2.16
N VAL A 57 -3.10 -10.00 2.30
CA VAL A 57 -1.91 -9.90 1.46
C VAL A 57 -0.69 -10.16 2.34
N LEU A 58 -0.14 -11.38 2.26
CA LEU A 58 1.08 -11.76 2.98
C LEU A 58 2.27 -11.57 2.05
N MET A 59 2.79 -10.35 2.03
CA MET A 59 3.89 -9.92 1.17
C MET A 59 4.81 -8.96 1.92
N GLU A 60 6.03 -8.83 1.43
CA GLU A 60 6.98 -7.84 1.92
C GLU A 60 6.53 -6.42 1.56
N LYS A 61 7.08 -5.43 2.27
CA LYS A 61 6.86 -4.02 1.98
C LYS A 61 7.66 -3.60 0.75
N GLU A 62 7.04 -3.67 -0.41
CA GLU A 62 7.64 -3.33 -1.71
C GLU A 62 6.63 -2.69 -2.67
N ALA A 63 7.11 -2.10 -3.76
CA ALA A 63 6.25 -1.44 -4.74
C ALA A 63 5.26 -2.41 -5.41
N TRP A 64 5.63 -3.69 -5.55
CA TRP A 64 4.75 -4.72 -6.08
C TRP A 64 3.51 -4.96 -5.20
N THR A 65 3.67 -4.94 -3.88
CA THR A 65 2.57 -5.12 -2.93
C THR A 65 1.48 -4.06 -3.09
N LEU A 66 1.85 -2.82 -3.46
CA LEU A 66 0.88 -1.75 -3.74
C LEU A 66 0.04 -2.04 -4.99
N ASN A 67 0.60 -2.72 -5.99
CA ASN A 67 -0.19 -3.17 -7.15
C ASN A 67 -1.25 -4.20 -6.74
N VAL A 68 -0.91 -5.10 -5.81
CA VAL A 68 -1.85 -6.09 -5.27
C VAL A 68 -2.98 -5.41 -4.49
N PHE A 69 -2.68 -4.37 -3.69
CA PHE A 69 -3.70 -3.59 -3.00
C PHE A 69 -4.69 -2.96 -3.99
N MET A 70 -4.17 -2.32 -5.04
CA MET A 70 -5.03 -1.74 -6.08
C MET A 70 -5.83 -2.81 -6.82
N GLY A 71 -5.28 -4.01 -6.99
CA GLY A 71 -5.97 -5.16 -7.56
C GLY A 71 -7.14 -5.63 -6.70
N ALA A 72 -6.96 -5.74 -5.39
CA ALA A 72 -8.04 -6.07 -4.45
C ALA A 72 -9.17 -5.04 -4.51
N VAL A 73 -8.81 -3.75 -4.52
CA VAL A 73 -9.78 -2.65 -4.66
C VAL A 73 -10.51 -2.71 -6.02
N CYS A 74 -9.80 -3.05 -7.09
CA CYS A 74 -10.37 -3.19 -8.43
C CYS A 74 -11.40 -4.34 -8.51
N ALA A 75 -11.20 -5.41 -7.73
CA ALA A 75 -12.15 -6.49 -7.56
C ALA A 75 -13.39 -6.10 -6.72
N GLY A 76 -13.46 -4.89 -6.16
CA GLY A 76 -14.49 -4.50 -5.20
C GLY A 76 -14.34 -5.18 -3.84
N CYS A 77 -13.11 -5.55 -3.48
CA CYS A 77 -12.71 -6.14 -2.21
C CYS A 77 -11.90 -5.15 -1.37
N PHE A 78 -11.62 -5.47 -0.11
CA PHE A 78 -10.71 -4.69 0.71
C PHE A 78 -9.45 -5.48 1.06
N TYR A 79 -8.32 -4.81 1.13
CA TYR A 79 -7.06 -5.46 1.44
C TYR A 79 -6.71 -5.37 2.92
N THR A 80 -5.92 -6.32 3.39
CA THR A 80 -5.26 -6.31 4.70
C THR A 80 -3.83 -6.78 4.51
N LEU A 81 -2.84 -5.92 4.76
CA LEU A 81 -1.47 -6.42 4.78
C LEU A 81 -1.23 -7.26 6.02
N VAL A 82 -0.61 -8.40 5.81
CA VAL A 82 -0.12 -9.32 6.85
C VAL A 82 1.40 -9.37 6.71
N GLU A 83 2.10 -8.73 7.63
CA GLU A 83 3.56 -8.67 7.62
C GLU A 83 4.15 -10.09 7.81
N PRO A 84 5.00 -10.59 6.89
CA PRO A 84 5.51 -11.96 6.93
C PRO A 84 6.37 -12.29 8.16
N GLU A 85 7.01 -11.27 8.77
CA GLU A 85 7.85 -11.42 9.96
C GLU A 85 7.05 -11.54 11.27
N GLN A 86 5.71 -11.37 11.23
CA GLN A 86 4.87 -11.52 12.42
C GLN A 86 4.87 -12.97 12.90
N PRO A 87 4.64 -13.21 14.23
CA PRO A 87 4.48 -14.56 14.76
C PRO A 87 3.32 -15.31 14.10
N ASP A 88 3.50 -16.61 13.88
CA ASP A 88 2.51 -17.49 13.20
C ASP A 88 1.12 -17.42 13.84
N GLU A 89 1.07 -17.44 15.17
CA GLU A 89 -0.18 -17.38 15.93
C GLU A 89 -0.94 -16.08 15.63
N ARG A 90 -0.21 -14.95 15.52
CA ARG A 90 -0.82 -13.66 15.16
C ARG A 90 -1.35 -13.67 13.73
N ILE A 91 -0.59 -14.22 12.79
CA ILE A 91 -1.03 -14.33 11.39
C ILE A 91 -2.29 -15.18 11.31
N ARG A 92 -2.31 -16.36 11.94
CA ARG A 92 -3.50 -17.24 11.99
C ARG A 92 -4.70 -16.50 12.57
N THR A 93 -4.53 -15.81 13.70
CA THR A 93 -5.62 -15.05 14.33
C THR A 93 -6.17 -13.96 13.40
N ILE A 94 -5.33 -13.29 12.62
CA ILE A 94 -5.77 -12.31 11.63
C ILE A 94 -6.60 -12.98 10.53
N LEU A 95 -6.11 -14.10 9.97
CA LEU A 95 -6.79 -14.85 8.92
C LEU A 95 -8.15 -15.40 9.40
N ASP A 96 -8.19 -15.95 10.61
CA ASP A 96 -9.40 -16.47 11.23
C ASP A 96 -10.42 -15.34 11.50
N THR A 97 -9.96 -14.18 12.00
CA THR A 97 -10.83 -13.02 12.25
C THR A 97 -11.42 -12.44 10.97
N LEU A 98 -10.68 -12.52 9.87
CA LEU A 98 -11.14 -12.10 8.54
C LEU A 98 -12.05 -13.15 7.89
N GLU A 99 -12.16 -14.35 8.46
CA GLU A 99 -12.81 -15.50 7.81
C GLU A 99 -12.28 -15.67 6.37
N ALA A 100 -10.96 -15.59 6.22
CA ALA A 100 -10.31 -15.48 4.93
C ALA A 100 -10.46 -16.74 4.09
N GLU A 101 -11.09 -16.63 2.93
CA GLU A 101 -11.20 -17.73 1.95
C GLU A 101 -9.99 -17.83 1.03
N VAL A 102 -9.28 -16.71 0.86
CA VAL A 102 -8.06 -16.62 0.05
C VAL A 102 -6.95 -15.92 0.83
N ILE A 103 -5.71 -16.13 0.39
CA ILE A 103 -4.56 -15.30 0.76
C ILE A 103 -3.76 -15.01 -0.50
N VAL A 104 -3.38 -13.75 -0.71
CA VAL A 104 -2.47 -13.37 -1.78
C VAL A 104 -1.05 -13.27 -1.23
N THR A 105 -0.10 -13.90 -1.91
CA THR A 105 1.31 -13.90 -1.52
C THR A 105 2.22 -13.87 -2.74
N SER A 106 3.51 -13.63 -2.54
CA SER A 106 4.52 -13.79 -3.60
C SER A 106 5.05 -15.22 -3.64
N GLY A 107 5.61 -15.63 -4.78
CA GLY A 107 6.29 -16.92 -4.91
C GLY A 107 7.38 -17.13 -3.86
N LYS A 108 8.09 -16.06 -3.45
CA LYS A 108 9.11 -16.08 -2.39
C LYS A 108 8.56 -16.51 -1.02
N LEU A 109 7.29 -16.22 -0.75
CA LEU A 109 6.64 -16.44 0.55
C LEU A 109 5.63 -17.60 0.54
N ALA A 110 5.47 -18.31 -0.58
CA ALA A 110 4.53 -19.43 -0.70
C ALA A 110 4.76 -20.53 0.34
N GLU A 111 6.03 -20.91 0.59
CA GLU A 111 6.40 -21.87 1.63
C GLU A 111 6.05 -21.35 3.04
N ARG A 112 6.20 -20.05 3.28
CA ARG A 112 5.81 -19.41 4.54
C ARG A 112 4.31 -19.54 4.79
N VAL A 113 3.49 -19.30 3.76
CA VAL A 113 2.02 -19.47 3.85
C VAL A 113 1.66 -20.93 4.08
N ALA A 114 2.30 -21.88 3.37
CA ALA A 114 2.07 -23.30 3.56
C ALA A 114 2.36 -23.74 5.01
N ALA A 115 3.42 -23.21 5.62
CA ALA A 115 3.77 -23.51 7.01
C ALA A 115 2.76 -22.98 8.05
N LEU A 116 1.93 -21.99 7.68
CA LEU A 116 0.86 -21.49 8.55
C LEU A 116 -0.32 -22.46 8.68
N GLY A 117 -0.43 -23.44 7.79
CA GLY A 117 -1.57 -24.38 7.76
C GLY A 117 -2.87 -23.71 7.29
N PHE A 118 -2.79 -22.65 6.49
CA PHE A 118 -3.97 -22.00 5.92
C PHE A 118 -4.73 -22.97 5.01
N THR A 119 -6.03 -23.10 5.21
CA THR A 119 -6.88 -24.08 4.49
C THR A 119 -7.61 -23.47 3.30
N GLY A 120 -7.60 -22.14 3.16
CA GLY A 120 -8.19 -21.44 2.01
C GLY A 120 -7.27 -21.51 0.78
N LYS A 121 -7.64 -20.78 -0.25
CA LYS A 121 -6.90 -20.74 -1.52
C LYS A 121 -5.71 -19.80 -1.43
N VAL A 122 -4.51 -20.30 -1.72
CA VAL A 122 -3.30 -19.49 -1.85
C VAL A 122 -3.18 -19.01 -3.29
N LEU A 123 -3.07 -17.70 -3.49
CA LEU A 123 -2.98 -17.05 -4.80
C LEU A 123 -1.62 -16.37 -4.92
N LEU A 124 -0.88 -16.66 -5.98
CA LEU A 124 0.40 -16.00 -6.25
C LEU A 124 0.18 -14.69 -7.00
N ALA A 125 0.68 -13.61 -6.46
CA ALA A 125 0.50 -12.26 -7.02
C ALA A 125 1.02 -12.17 -8.46
N GLU A 126 2.11 -12.86 -8.76
CA GLU A 126 2.72 -12.94 -10.09
C GLU A 126 1.76 -13.61 -11.09
N GLU A 127 1.09 -14.71 -10.69
CA GLU A 127 0.14 -15.41 -11.55
C GLU A 127 -1.14 -14.57 -11.76
N LEU A 128 -1.62 -13.88 -10.73
CA LEU A 128 -2.77 -12.99 -10.85
C LEU A 128 -2.51 -11.85 -11.85
N ALA A 129 -1.27 -11.37 -11.94
CA ALA A 129 -0.88 -10.30 -12.86
C ALA A 129 -0.80 -10.75 -14.34
N GLU A 130 -0.80 -12.05 -14.61
CA GLU A 130 -0.86 -12.60 -15.97
C GLU A 130 -2.29 -12.86 -16.46
N THR A 131 -3.30 -12.64 -15.59
CA THR A 131 -4.70 -12.86 -15.93
C THR A 131 -5.16 -11.88 -17.01
N ALA A 132 -5.97 -12.34 -17.96
CA ALA A 132 -6.61 -11.47 -18.92
C ALA A 132 -7.60 -10.51 -18.23
N ILE A 133 -7.60 -9.25 -18.68
CA ILE A 133 -8.51 -8.25 -18.12
C ILE A 133 -9.94 -8.54 -18.56
N ASP A 134 -10.85 -8.65 -17.59
CA ASP A 134 -12.30 -8.76 -17.79
C ASP A 134 -12.96 -7.40 -17.50
N GLU A 135 -12.95 -6.52 -18.50
CA GLU A 135 -13.49 -5.16 -18.37
C GLU A 135 -15.00 -5.15 -18.02
N GLU A 136 -15.76 -6.14 -18.46
CA GLU A 136 -17.21 -6.23 -18.19
C GLU A 136 -17.46 -6.56 -16.72
N ALA A 137 -16.78 -7.58 -16.20
CA ALA A 137 -16.89 -7.96 -14.79
C ALA A 137 -16.41 -6.84 -13.87
N LEU A 138 -15.26 -6.19 -14.18
CA LEU A 138 -14.75 -5.05 -13.43
C LEU A 138 -15.74 -3.89 -13.43
N ALA A 139 -16.30 -3.53 -14.59
CA ALA A 139 -17.30 -2.47 -14.69
C ALA A 139 -18.59 -2.80 -13.91
N SER A 140 -19.01 -4.07 -13.92
CA SER A 140 -20.16 -4.52 -13.12
C SER A 140 -19.91 -4.35 -11.62
N ARG A 141 -18.74 -4.76 -11.12
CA ARG A 141 -18.31 -4.54 -9.71
C ARG A 141 -18.28 -3.06 -9.36
N ARG A 142 -17.71 -2.24 -10.25
CA ARG A 142 -17.61 -0.80 -10.03
C ARG A 142 -18.96 -0.12 -9.88
N LYS A 143 -19.98 -0.54 -10.65
CA LYS A 143 -21.36 -0.02 -10.56
C LYS A 143 -22.03 -0.32 -9.22
N MET A 144 -21.66 -1.40 -8.57
CA MET A 144 -22.20 -1.79 -7.27
C MET A 144 -21.46 -1.13 -6.10
N ALA A 145 -20.27 -0.57 -6.36
CA ALA A 145 -19.44 0.02 -5.31
C ALA A 145 -20.04 1.30 -4.74
N CYS A 146 -19.89 1.46 -3.43
CA CYS A 146 -20.29 2.64 -2.68
C CYS A 146 -19.10 3.21 -1.93
N ASP A 147 -19.08 4.50 -1.67
CA ASP A 147 -17.99 5.17 -0.97
C ASP A 147 -17.85 4.75 0.52
N ILE A 148 -18.90 4.14 1.09
CA ILE A 148 -18.85 3.54 2.44
C ILE A 148 -18.36 2.09 2.44
N ASP A 149 -18.14 1.49 1.27
CA ASP A 149 -17.55 0.16 1.18
C ASP A 149 -16.15 0.14 1.82
N PRO A 150 -15.73 -1.01 2.40
CA PRO A 150 -14.42 -1.15 2.99
C PRO A 150 -13.32 -1.01 1.93
N LEU A 151 -12.26 -0.28 2.28
CA LEU A 151 -11.07 -0.11 1.45
C LEU A 151 -9.91 -0.97 1.96
N TYR A 152 -9.68 -0.95 3.26
CA TYR A 152 -8.67 -1.76 3.91
C TYR A 152 -9.05 -2.07 5.37
N ALA A 153 -8.41 -3.09 5.93
CA ALA A 153 -8.44 -3.34 7.37
C ALA A 153 -7.02 -3.41 7.94
N ILE A 154 -6.83 -2.82 9.12
CA ILE A 154 -5.57 -2.86 9.88
C ILE A 154 -5.81 -3.50 11.22
N PHE A 155 -4.91 -4.41 11.63
CA PHE A 155 -5.00 -5.12 12.89
C PHE A 155 -4.12 -4.49 13.96
N THR A 156 -4.76 -4.04 15.03
CA THR A 156 -4.09 -3.49 16.21
C THR A 156 -3.97 -4.54 17.31
N SER A 157 -2.99 -4.38 18.21
CA SER A 157 -2.90 -5.17 19.43
C SER A 157 -4.08 -4.78 20.33
N GLY A 158 -5.10 -5.63 20.39
CA GLY A 158 -6.23 -5.40 21.30
C GLY A 158 -5.81 -5.42 22.78
N SER A 159 -6.46 -4.64 23.63
CA SER A 159 -6.23 -4.64 25.09
C SER A 159 -6.43 -6.01 25.75
N THR A 160 -7.11 -6.93 25.07
CA THR A 160 -7.37 -8.31 25.49
C THR A 160 -6.34 -9.30 24.97
N GLY A 161 -5.28 -8.85 24.27
CA GLY A 161 -4.28 -9.70 23.61
C GLY A 161 -4.71 -10.26 22.26
N VAL A 162 -6.00 -10.24 21.92
CA VAL A 162 -6.50 -10.68 20.61
C VAL A 162 -6.45 -9.50 19.64
N PRO A 163 -5.82 -9.64 18.44
CA PRO A 163 -5.80 -8.62 17.41
C PRO A 163 -7.23 -8.21 17.01
N LYS A 164 -7.46 -6.90 16.93
CA LYS A 164 -8.74 -6.34 16.45
C LYS A 164 -8.53 -5.67 15.10
N GLY A 165 -9.36 -6.04 14.12
CA GLY A 165 -9.38 -5.41 12.81
C GLY A 165 -10.18 -4.11 12.84
N VAL A 166 -9.55 -3.02 12.39
CA VAL A 166 -10.22 -1.74 12.13
C VAL A 166 -10.41 -1.60 10.63
N VAL A 167 -11.66 -1.60 10.21
CA VAL A 167 -12.04 -1.46 8.79
C VAL A 167 -12.24 0.02 8.48
N VAL A 168 -11.62 0.49 7.40
CA VAL A 168 -11.68 1.88 6.94
C VAL A 168 -12.31 1.92 5.55
N SER A 169 -13.29 2.82 5.35
CA SER A 169 -14.01 2.95 4.09
C SER A 169 -13.29 3.84 3.08
N HIS A 170 -13.68 3.72 1.81
CA HIS A 170 -13.24 4.64 0.75
C HIS A 170 -13.52 6.10 1.12
N ARG A 171 -14.72 6.41 1.62
CA ARG A 171 -15.12 7.77 2.02
C ARG A 171 -14.14 8.39 3.01
N SER A 172 -13.76 7.65 4.05
CA SER A 172 -12.85 8.14 5.08
C SER A 172 -11.48 8.50 4.51
N VAL A 173 -10.96 7.66 3.60
CA VAL A 173 -9.66 7.90 2.96
C VAL A 173 -9.73 9.01 1.92
N ILE A 174 -10.83 9.11 1.17
CA ILE A 174 -11.05 10.19 0.21
C ILE A 174 -11.10 11.54 0.94
N ASP A 175 -11.94 11.65 1.97
CA ASP A 175 -12.06 12.88 2.77
C ASP A 175 -10.71 13.30 3.36
N PHE A 176 -10.01 12.35 3.99
CA PHE A 176 -8.66 12.59 4.49
C PHE A 176 -7.71 13.07 3.38
N THR A 177 -7.66 12.37 2.25
CA THR A 177 -6.71 12.66 1.16
C THR A 177 -6.98 14.03 0.52
N GLU A 178 -8.27 14.41 0.35
CA GLU A 178 -8.67 15.72 -0.16
C GLU A 178 -8.15 16.86 0.73
N HIS A 179 -8.32 16.72 2.03
CA HIS A 179 -7.87 17.73 2.98
C HIS A 179 -6.36 17.73 3.17
N PHE A 180 -5.76 16.55 3.32
CA PHE A 180 -4.33 16.39 3.57
C PHE A 180 -3.48 16.96 2.43
N THR A 181 -3.80 16.61 1.18
CA THR A 181 -3.05 17.10 0.01
C THR A 181 -3.16 18.63 -0.14
N ARG A 182 -4.33 19.20 0.14
CA ARG A 182 -4.57 20.64 0.09
C ARG A 182 -3.82 21.39 1.19
N ILE A 183 -3.92 20.92 2.45
CA ILE A 183 -3.30 21.58 3.61
C ILE A 183 -1.78 21.59 3.48
N PHE A 184 -1.19 20.50 3.06
CA PHE A 184 0.25 20.35 2.95
C PHE A 184 0.81 20.71 1.57
N GLY A 185 -0.03 21.11 0.62
CA GLY A 185 0.38 21.60 -0.69
C GLY A 185 1.12 20.54 -1.52
N PHE A 186 0.59 19.31 -1.56
CA PHE A 186 1.15 18.28 -2.43
C PHE A 186 0.94 18.61 -3.91
N SER A 187 1.87 18.18 -4.73
CA SER A 187 1.85 18.40 -6.18
C SER A 187 2.35 17.15 -6.94
N ARG A 188 2.22 17.20 -8.26
CA ARG A 188 2.70 16.14 -9.16
C ARG A 188 4.23 15.97 -9.11
N GLU A 189 4.96 17.02 -8.83
CA GLU A 189 6.42 17.02 -8.77
C GLU A 189 6.97 16.42 -7.47
N ASP A 190 6.09 16.06 -6.54
CA ASP A 190 6.54 15.46 -5.29
C ASP A 190 7.01 14.03 -5.48
N VAL A 191 8.06 13.72 -4.75
CA VAL A 191 8.56 12.37 -4.53
C VAL A 191 8.41 12.08 -3.04
N ILE A 192 7.51 11.16 -2.72
CA ILE A 192 7.11 10.83 -1.34
C ILE A 192 7.94 9.66 -0.85
N GLY A 193 8.72 9.85 0.20
CA GLY A 193 9.52 8.78 0.80
C GLY A 193 8.73 8.02 1.87
N ASN A 194 8.22 6.85 1.54
CA ASN A 194 7.43 6.03 2.45
C ASN A 194 8.31 5.30 3.46
N GLN A 195 8.13 5.60 4.74
CA GLN A 195 8.76 4.91 5.86
C GLN A 195 7.82 3.90 6.53
N ALA A 196 6.58 4.29 6.72
CA ALA A 196 5.62 3.51 7.48
C ALA A 196 5.44 2.10 6.89
N PRO A 197 5.35 1.06 7.72
CA PRO A 197 4.86 -0.24 7.28
C PRO A 197 3.46 -0.12 6.68
N PHE A 198 3.12 -0.96 5.71
CA PHE A 198 1.81 -0.88 5.05
C PHE A 198 0.66 -1.44 5.90
N ASP A 199 0.96 -2.16 6.97
CA ASP A 199 0.01 -2.59 8.00
C ASP A 199 -0.25 -1.50 9.07
N PHE A 200 0.27 -0.28 8.85
CA PHE A 200 0.03 0.90 9.67
C PHE A 200 -0.72 1.98 8.89
N ASP A 201 -1.70 2.63 9.55
CA ASP A 201 -2.53 3.69 8.97
C ASP A 201 -1.74 4.93 8.50
N VAL A 202 -0.54 5.14 9.03
CA VAL A 202 0.35 6.23 8.57
C VAL A 202 0.72 6.06 7.08
N SER A 203 0.77 4.84 6.54
CA SER A 203 1.04 4.58 5.12
C SER A 203 0.01 5.20 4.17
N VAL A 204 -1.21 5.41 4.64
CA VAL A 204 -2.30 6.09 3.92
C VAL A 204 -1.90 7.51 3.50
N LYS A 205 -1.09 8.19 4.35
CA LYS A 205 -0.59 9.55 4.11
C LYS A 205 0.42 9.65 2.96
N ASP A 206 0.93 8.52 2.51
CA ASP A 206 1.89 8.43 1.42
C ASP A 206 1.23 7.87 0.15
N ILE A 207 0.49 6.74 0.27
CA ILE A 207 -0.07 5.99 -0.86
C ILE A 207 -1.12 6.81 -1.61
N TYR A 208 -2.15 7.31 -0.91
CA TYR A 208 -3.27 7.96 -1.58
C TYR A 208 -2.99 9.38 -2.07
N PRO A 209 -2.18 10.20 -1.38
CA PRO A 209 -1.65 11.44 -1.96
C PRO A 209 -0.85 11.21 -3.24
N CYS A 210 -0.05 10.13 -3.32
CA CYS A 210 0.64 9.76 -4.55
C CYS A 210 -0.35 9.52 -5.70
N LEU A 211 -1.36 8.69 -5.48
CA LEU A 211 -2.37 8.36 -6.51
C LEU A 211 -3.15 9.59 -6.96
N LYS A 212 -3.60 10.43 -6.01
CA LYS A 212 -4.40 11.62 -6.29
C LYS A 212 -3.63 12.70 -7.05
N MET A 213 -2.42 12.99 -6.58
CA MET A 213 -1.65 14.11 -7.11
C MET A 213 -0.81 13.74 -8.34
N GLY A 214 -0.68 12.45 -8.66
CA GLY A 214 0.26 11.99 -9.66
C GLY A 214 1.71 12.16 -9.21
N ALA A 215 1.99 12.13 -7.92
CA ALA A 215 3.31 12.13 -7.33
C ALA A 215 4.00 10.76 -7.50
N THR A 216 5.28 10.65 -7.17
CA THR A 216 5.99 9.38 -7.11
C THR A 216 6.11 8.93 -5.66
N LEU A 217 5.87 7.66 -5.37
CA LEU A 217 6.07 7.04 -4.07
C LEU A 217 7.31 6.16 -4.08
N GLU A 218 8.31 6.52 -3.29
CA GLU A 218 9.52 5.75 -3.04
C GLU A 218 9.34 4.88 -1.80
N VAL A 219 9.33 3.57 -1.96
CA VAL A 219 9.25 2.61 -0.86
C VAL A 219 10.62 2.41 -0.26
N ILE A 220 10.88 3.05 0.87
CA ILE A 220 12.19 3.02 1.53
C ILE A 220 12.40 1.66 2.21
N PRO A 221 13.52 0.95 1.95
CA PRO A 221 13.80 -0.32 2.59
C PRO A 221 13.93 -0.18 4.11
N LYS A 222 13.22 -1.03 4.87
CA LYS A 222 13.21 -1.06 6.35
C LYS A 222 14.63 -1.04 6.94
N LYS A 223 15.55 -1.82 6.35
CA LYS A 223 16.95 -1.92 6.78
C LYS A 223 17.75 -0.61 6.72
N TYR A 224 17.31 0.38 5.91
CA TYR A 224 18.02 1.65 5.79
C TYR A 224 17.88 2.53 7.04
N PHE A 225 16.81 2.36 7.80
CA PHE A 225 16.60 3.11 9.04
C PHE A 225 17.64 2.80 10.13
N SER A 226 18.29 1.64 10.07
CA SER A 226 19.43 1.30 10.93
C SER A 226 20.77 1.81 10.42
N VAL A 227 20.82 2.37 9.19
CA VAL A 227 22.05 2.83 8.53
C VAL A 227 21.83 4.23 7.95
N PRO A 228 21.90 5.29 8.78
CA PRO A 228 21.54 6.66 8.38
C PRO A 228 22.22 7.17 7.12
N LYS A 229 23.48 6.78 6.87
CA LYS A 229 24.17 7.18 5.63
C LYS A 229 23.46 6.67 4.40
N LYS A 230 23.12 5.37 4.37
CA LYS A 230 22.37 4.78 3.23
C LYS A 230 21.01 5.40 3.06
N LEU A 231 20.32 5.67 4.18
CA LEU A 231 19.03 6.32 4.15
C LEU A 231 19.09 7.73 3.54
N LEU A 232 20.02 8.54 4.03
CA LEU A 232 20.17 9.94 3.56
C LEU A 232 20.68 10.01 2.12
N ASP A 233 21.56 9.09 1.70
CA ASP A 233 21.96 8.96 0.30
C ASP A 233 20.77 8.56 -0.57
N PHE A 234 19.98 7.57 -0.15
CA PHE A 234 18.76 7.16 -0.87
C PHE A 234 17.79 8.34 -1.06
N LEU A 235 17.53 9.12 0.00
CA LEU A 235 16.64 10.29 -0.09
C LEU A 235 17.11 11.32 -1.11
N ASP A 236 18.41 11.54 -1.18
CA ASP A 236 19.04 12.51 -2.09
C ASP A 236 19.06 11.98 -3.53
N ASP A 237 19.50 10.72 -3.73
CA ASP A 237 19.59 10.07 -5.03
C ASP A 237 18.20 9.94 -5.71
N ARG A 238 17.18 9.62 -4.91
CA ARG A 238 15.78 9.52 -5.35
C ARG A 238 15.05 10.86 -5.36
N LYS A 239 15.73 11.95 -5.01
CA LYS A 239 15.19 13.32 -4.98
C LYS A 239 13.90 13.42 -4.16
N VAL A 240 13.85 12.74 -3.02
CA VAL A 240 12.67 12.74 -2.15
C VAL A 240 12.37 14.16 -1.66
N THR A 241 11.11 14.58 -1.82
CA THR A 241 10.65 15.93 -1.46
C THR A 241 9.80 15.99 -0.21
N SER A 242 9.16 14.86 0.13
CA SER A 242 8.16 14.80 1.21
C SER A 242 8.31 13.53 2.01
N LEU A 243 8.24 13.66 3.33
CA LEU A 243 8.28 12.55 4.29
C LEU A 243 7.11 12.66 5.26
N THR A 244 6.48 11.53 5.58
CA THR A 244 5.53 11.40 6.69
C THR A 244 6.01 10.27 7.60
N TRP A 245 6.79 10.60 8.62
CA TRP A 245 7.50 9.60 9.42
C TRP A 245 7.09 9.60 10.89
N ALA A 246 7.28 8.47 11.52
CA ALA A 246 7.22 8.40 12.97
C ALA A 246 8.36 9.24 13.59
N VAL A 247 8.09 9.90 14.71
CA VAL A 247 9.12 10.68 15.45
C VAL A 247 10.33 9.82 15.77
N SER A 248 10.14 8.55 16.12
CA SER A 248 11.22 7.61 16.41
C SER A 248 12.21 7.44 15.25
N ALA A 249 11.74 7.43 14.00
CA ALA A 249 12.63 7.33 12.84
C ALA A 249 13.55 8.56 12.71
N LEU A 250 13.00 9.76 12.92
CA LEU A 250 13.79 11.00 12.92
C LEU A 250 14.80 11.04 14.10
N CYS A 251 14.37 10.58 15.28
CA CYS A 251 15.24 10.48 16.46
C CYS A 251 16.41 9.53 16.21
N ILE A 252 16.20 8.36 15.61
CA ILE A 252 17.25 7.40 15.29
C ILE A 252 18.31 8.03 14.38
N ILE A 253 17.91 8.74 13.32
CA ILE A 253 18.82 9.42 12.41
C ILE A 253 19.66 10.46 13.18
N SER A 254 19.01 11.24 14.05
CA SER A 254 19.67 12.24 14.87
C SER A 254 20.67 11.64 15.86
N MET A 255 20.25 10.62 16.62
CA MET A 255 21.08 9.89 17.60
C MET A 255 22.32 9.26 16.94
N LEU A 256 22.16 8.71 15.76
CA LEU A 256 23.27 8.13 14.98
C LEU A 256 24.07 9.20 14.21
N LYS A 257 23.83 10.48 14.48
CA LYS A 257 24.52 11.64 13.88
C LYS A 257 24.41 11.69 12.35
N GLY A 258 23.31 11.16 11.77
CA GLY A 258 23.11 11.14 10.32
C GLY A 258 23.14 12.52 9.70
N PHE A 259 22.50 13.52 10.31
CA PHE A 259 22.47 14.89 9.81
C PHE A 259 23.83 15.62 9.87
N ARG A 260 24.86 15.07 10.54
CA ARG A 260 26.24 15.54 10.41
C ARG A 260 26.93 15.04 9.14
N TYR A 261 26.43 13.92 8.61
CA TYR A 261 26.91 13.35 7.36
C TYR A 261 26.32 14.10 6.16
N LYS A 262 24.97 14.16 6.09
CA LYS A 262 24.25 14.79 4.97
C LYS A 262 22.87 15.28 5.44
N VAL A 263 22.45 16.41 4.88
CA VAL A 263 21.06 16.85 4.93
C VAL A 263 20.53 16.79 3.50
N PRO A 264 19.48 15.98 3.20
CA PRO A 264 18.95 15.89 1.84
C PRO A 264 18.47 17.26 1.34
N THR A 265 18.91 17.66 0.15
CA THR A 265 18.71 19.02 -0.38
C THR A 265 17.36 19.20 -1.06
N THR A 266 16.70 18.13 -1.43
CA THR A 266 15.41 18.12 -2.13
C THR A 266 14.21 18.13 -1.20
N LEU A 267 14.40 17.81 0.10
CA LEU A 267 13.31 17.79 1.08
C LEU A 267 12.67 19.16 1.25
N ARG A 268 11.36 19.24 1.03
CA ARG A 268 10.54 20.44 1.23
C ARG A 268 9.59 20.30 2.43
N ARG A 269 9.15 19.04 2.70
CA ARG A 269 8.19 18.73 3.75
C ARG A 269 8.67 17.55 4.59
N VAL A 270 8.65 17.73 5.89
CA VAL A 270 8.85 16.66 6.86
C VAL A 270 7.69 16.73 7.85
N MET A 271 6.77 15.80 7.72
CA MET A 271 5.63 15.64 8.60
C MET A 271 5.89 14.51 9.57
N PHE A 272 5.46 14.65 10.81
CA PHE A 272 5.64 13.63 11.82
C PHE A 272 4.48 13.65 12.81
N SER A 273 4.18 12.47 13.34
CA SER A 273 3.20 12.30 14.41
C SER A 273 3.69 11.23 15.38
N GLY A 274 3.37 11.39 16.66
CA GLY A 274 3.72 10.45 17.71
C GLY A 274 3.18 10.93 19.05
#